data_9f34e4a75e614a06d6b427601c9de4e8
#
_entry.id   9f34e4a75e614a06d6b427601c9de4e8
#
_cell.length_a   1.000
_cell.length_b   1.000
_cell.length_c   1.000
_cell.angle_alpha   90.00
_cell.angle_beta   90.00
_cell.angle_gamma   90.00
#
_symmetry.space_group_name_H-M   'P 1'
#
loop_
_entity.id
_entity.type
_entity.pdbx_description
1 polymer ?
#
loop_
_entity_poly.entity_id
_entity_poly.type
_entity_poly.pdbx_seq_one_letter_code
_entity_poly.pdbx_strand_id
1 'polypeptide(L)'
;MTHPDTLEKAKILFDIAQTEYRHEIERHKAASDRAAKMVSFTGLLFTIFSFLVVRVMLAPGAAGGFPWAEWAAYIVSAALTVLIMWAMLSLMNAIRRDIQSEGGITAGQFSPFDENTYSAADVYRASSAAYWQAVDASRQHTATLARILRRTDRLIRLSFILLGILAILLFLLT
;
A
#
# COMPACT_ATOMS: atom_id res chain seq x y z
N MET A 1 39.68 -22.33 -19.51
CA MET A 1 40.25 -20.96 -19.54
C MET A 1 39.11 -19.99 -19.89
N THR A 2 38.56 -19.31 -18.94
CA THR A 2 37.52 -18.26 -19.17
C THR A 2 38.21 -17.05 -19.75
N HIS A 3 37.77 -16.57 -20.91
CA HIS A 3 38.27 -15.33 -21.53
C HIS A 3 38.04 -14.17 -20.53
N PRO A 4 39.03 -13.31 -20.23
CA PRO A 4 38.88 -12.21 -19.27
C PRO A 4 37.66 -11.31 -19.60
N ASP A 5 37.32 -11.19 -20.88
CA ASP A 5 36.17 -10.47 -21.41
C ASP A 5 34.80 -11.06 -20.92
N THR A 6 34.74 -12.39 -20.68
CA THR A 6 33.49 -13.01 -20.19
C THR A 6 33.22 -12.78 -18.71
N LEU A 7 34.27 -12.70 -17.90
CA LEU A 7 34.16 -12.38 -16.48
C LEU A 7 33.75 -10.93 -16.25
N GLU A 8 34.34 -10.01 -16.98
CA GLU A 8 34.03 -8.59 -16.88
C GLU A 8 32.58 -8.31 -17.28
N LYS A 9 32.09 -8.88 -18.38
CA LYS A 9 30.68 -8.79 -18.79
C LYS A 9 29.74 -9.38 -17.74
N ALA A 10 30.07 -10.53 -17.14
CA ALA A 10 29.25 -11.15 -16.10
C ALA A 10 29.19 -10.27 -14.83
N LYS A 11 30.30 -9.62 -14.46
CA LYS A 11 30.36 -8.69 -13.35
C LYS A 11 29.49 -7.44 -13.58
N ILE A 12 29.57 -6.84 -14.78
CA ILE A 12 28.74 -5.69 -15.16
C ILE A 12 27.24 -6.05 -15.06
N LEU A 13 26.84 -7.20 -15.58
CA LEU A 13 25.44 -7.65 -15.50
C LEU A 13 24.98 -7.84 -14.06
N PHE A 14 25.84 -8.37 -13.20
CA PHE A 14 25.56 -8.53 -11.77
C PHE A 14 25.39 -7.18 -11.08
N ASP A 15 26.29 -6.19 -11.35
CA ASP A 15 26.23 -4.85 -10.75
C ASP A 15 24.94 -4.12 -11.18
N ILE A 16 24.53 -4.26 -12.45
CA ILE A 16 23.25 -3.72 -12.94
C ILE A 16 22.08 -4.36 -12.23
N ALA A 17 22.04 -5.70 -12.13
CA ALA A 17 20.96 -6.44 -11.48
C ALA A 17 20.85 -6.07 -10.00
N GLN A 18 21.97 -5.92 -9.29
CA GLN A 18 22.02 -5.52 -7.89
C GLN A 18 21.51 -4.07 -7.72
N THR A 19 21.86 -3.18 -8.63
CA THR A 19 21.42 -1.78 -8.59
C THR A 19 19.91 -1.69 -8.82
N GLU A 20 19.38 -2.39 -9.82
CA GLU A 20 17.93 -2.45 -10.08
C GLU A 20 17.16 -3.03 -8.88
N TYR A 21 17.70 -4.07 -8.24
CA TYR A 21 17.10 -4.64 -7.05
C TYR A 21 17.01 -3.64 -5.88
N ARG A 22 18.09 -2.86 -5.64
CA ARG A 22 18.08 -1.81 -4.62
C ARG A 22 17.03 -0.75 -4.92
N HIS A 23 16.94 -0.29 -6.17
CA HIS A 23 15.92 0.68 -6.58
C HIS A 23 14.50 0.15 -6.39
N GLU A 24 14.28 -1.15 -6.65
CA GLU A 24 12.96 -1.73 -6.46
C GLU A 24 12.60 -1.87 -4.97
N ILE A 25 13.56 -2.20 -4.11
CA ILE A 25 13.36 -2.17 -2.65
C ILE A 25 12.99 -0.76 -2.16
N GLU A 26 13.67 0.28 -2.65
CA GLU A 26 13.36 1.66 -2.28
C GLU A 26 11.94 2.06 -2.74
N ARG A 27 11.53 1.68 -3.93
CA ARG A 27 10.16 1.90 -4.44
C ARG A 27 9.13 1.18 -3.58
N HIS A 28 9.42 -0.05 -3.21
CA HIS A 28 8.55 -0.86 -2.36
C HIS A 28 8.40 -0.21 -0.98
N LYS A 29 9.51 0.18 -0.36
CA LYS A 29 9.53 0.90 0.92
C LYS A 29 8.72 2.20 0.85
N ALA A 30 8.90 2.99 -0.20
CA ALA A 30 8.13 4.22 -0.40
C ALA A 30 6.62 3.95 -0.53
N ALA A 31 6.22 2.86 -1.18
CA ALA A 31 4.82 2.46 -1.28
C ALA A 31 4.25 2.00 0.07
N SER A 32 5.01 1.23 0.85
CA SER A 32 4.66 0.80 2.21
C SER A 32 4.53 1.98 3.18
N ASP A 33 5.47 2.92 3.16
CA ASP A 33 5.39 4.16 3.95
C ASP A 33 4.14 4.99 3.59
N ARG A 34 3.80 5.05 2.31
CA ARG A 34 2.56 5.69 1.87
C ARG A 34 1.33 4.97 2.40
N ALA A 35 1.32 3.64 2.40
CA ALA A 35 0.23 2.85 2.98
C ALA A 35 0.06 3.15 4.47
N ALA A 36 1.14 3.19 5.24
CA ALA A 36 1.12 3.51 6.67
C ALA A 36 0.55 4.92 6.94
N LYS A 37 0.95 5.92 6.15
CA LYS A 37 0.41 7.29 6.24
C LYS A 37 -1.10 7.31 5.92
N MET A 38 -1.56 6.54 4.94
CA MET A 38 -2.99 6.42 4.61
C MET A 38 -3.79 5.77 5.73
N VAL A 39 -3.23 4.77 6.44
CA VAL A 39 -3.88 4.17 7.63
C VAL A 39 -4.07 5.22 8.72
N SER A 40 -3.01 5.96 9.08
CA SER A 40 -3.07 7.02 10.09
C SER A 40 -4.10 8.08 9.74
N PHE A 41 -4.13 8.47 8.47
CA PHE A 41 -5.07 9.46 7.96
C PHE A 41 -6.53 8.95 7.98
N THR A 42 -6.76 7.70 7.62
CA THR A 42 -8.09 7.07 7.69
C THR A 42 -8.56 6.95 9.13
N GLY A 43 -7.66 6.69 10.08
CA GLY A 43 -7.94 6.69 11.51
C GLY A 43 -8.39 8.06 12.02
N LEU A 44 -7.70 9.14 11.59
CA LEU A 44 -8.10 10.51 11.91
C LEU A 44 -9.50 10.85 11.36
N LEU A 45 -9.76 10.48 10.09
CA LEU A 45 -11.09 10.64 9.48
C LEU A 45 -12.17 9.90 10.26
N PHE A 46 -11.90 8.69 10.69
CA PHE A 46 -12.83 7.91 11.51
C PHE A 46 -13.14 8.59 12.84
N THR A 47 -12.13 9.19 13.47
CA THR A 47 -12.31 9.94 14.72
C THR A 47 -13.23 11.17 14.52
N ILE A 48 -12.97 11.98 13.48
CA ILE A 48 -13.79 13.14 13.15
C ILE A 48 -15.22 12.71 12.82
N PHE A 49 -15.36 11.65 12.01
CA PHE A 49 -16.66 11.09 11.65
C PHE A 49 -17.43 10.61 12.89
N SER A 50 -16.79 9.87 13.79
CA SER A 50 -17.42 9.37 15.03
C SER A 50 -17.94 10.51 15.88
N PHE A 51 -17.20 11.62 15.99
CA PHE A 51 -17.62 12.81 16.70
C PHE A 51 -18.88 13.44 16.06
N LEU A 52 -18.92 13.52 14.73
CA LEU A 52 -20.08 14.06 14.02
C LEU A 52 -21.32 13.16 14.15
N VAL A 53 -21.14 11.83 14.07
CA VAL A 53 -22.25 10.87 14.25
C VAL A 53 -22.85 10.97 15.65
N VAL A 54 -22.01 11.06 16.67
CA VAL A 54 -22.50 11.27 18.06
C VAL A 54 -23.33 12.54 18.14
N ARG A 55 -22.92 13.62 17.47
CA ARG A 55 -23.72 14.86 17.40
C ARG A 55 -25.06 14.65 16.71
N VAL A 56 -25.11 13.91 15.58
CA VAL A 56 -26.37 13.58 14.90
C VAL A 56 -27.31 12.80 15.82
N MET A 57 -26.76 11.82 16.58
CA MET A 57 -27.56 10.99 17.48
C MET A 57 -28.04 11.70 18.74
N LEU A 58 -27.27 12.69 19.23
CA LEU A 58 -27.58 13.45 20.44
C LEU A 58 -28.39 14.73 20.17
N ALA A 59 -28.65 15.09 18.92
CA ALA A 59 -29.51 16.21 18.53
C ALA A 59 -30.92 15.67 18.16
N PRO A 60 -31.72 15.15 19.15
CA PRO A 60 -33.06 14.66 18.87
C PRO A 60 -33.98 15.86 18.62
N GLY A 61 -34.46 15.95 17.39
CA GLY A 61 -35.62 16.75 17.09
C GLY A 61 -35.49 18.23 17.50
N ALA A 62 -34.53 18.96 16.94
CA ALA A 62 -34.61 20.40 16.92
C ALA A 62 -35.98 20.75 16.31
N ALA A 63 -36.92 21.12 17.17
CA ALA A 63 -38.31 21.36 16.83
C ALA A 63 -38.37 22.47 15.77
N GLY A 64 -38.53 22.10 14.51
CA GLY A 64 -38.57 22.99 13.35
C GLY A 64 -37.65 22.63 12.20
N GLY A 65 -36.78 21.61 12.36
CA GLY A 65 -35.87 21.15 11.31
C GLY A 65 -36.61 20.43 10.16
N PHE A 66 -36.05 20.49 8.97
CA PHE A 66 -36.60 19.82 7.80
C PHE A 66 -36.47 18.28 7.97
N PRO A 67 -37.57 17.51 8.07
CA PRO A 67 -37.52 16.05 8.31
C PRO A 67 -36.71 15.27 7.28
N TRP A 68 -36.58 15.78 6.05
CA TRP A 68 -35.72 15.20 5.03
C TRP A 68 -34.23 15.31 5.36
N ALA A 69 -33.80 16.34 6.08
CA ALA A 69 -32.39 16.55 6.44
C ALA A 69 -31.92 15.52 7.46
N GLU A 70 -32.75 15.07 8.39
CA GLU A 70 -32.46 14.00 9.34
C GLU A 70 -32.23 12.68 8.60
N TRP A 71 -33.14 12.30 7.72
CA TRP A 71 -32.99 11.09 6.90
C TRP A 71 -31.74 11.14 6.02
N ALA A 72 -31.48 12.29 5.39
CA ALA A 72 -30.28 12.49 4.60
C ALA A 72 -29.01 12.32 5.44
N ALA A 73 -28.96 12.86 6.67
CA ALA A 73 -27.83 12.72 7.58
C ALA A 73 -27.59 11.25 7.97
N TYR A 74 -28.64 10.48 8.25
CA TYR A 74 -28.52 9.04 8.54
C TYR A 74 -27.98 8.26 7.33
N ILE A 75 -28.49 8.51 6.13
CA ILE A 75 -28.05 7.83 4.90
C ILE A 75 -26.58 8.17 4.62
N VAL A 76 -26.18 9.43 4.72
CA VAL A 76 -24.80 9.87 4.52
C VAL A 76 -23.87 9.26 5.57
N SER A 77 -24.30 9.19 6.84
CA SER A 77 -23.53 8.55 7.92
C SER A 77 -23.32 7.06 7.67
N ALA A 78 -24.37 6.35 7.23
CA ALA A 78 -24.26 4.92 6.89
C ALA A 78 -23.31 4.69 5.70
N ALA A 79 -23.41 5.51 4.64
CA ALA A 79 -22.54 5.45 3.49
C ALA A 79 -21.07 5.72 3.87
N LEU A 80 -20.81 6.72 4.71
CA LEU A 80 -19.48 7.03 5.24
C LEU A 80 -18.89 5.86 6.04
N THR A 81 -19.69 5.25 6.91
CA THR A 81 -19.26 4.08 7.70
C THR A 81 -18.78 2.97 6.77
N VAL A 82 -19.56 2.63 5.76
CA VAL A 82 -19.21 1.58 4.77
C VAL A 82 -17.93 1.94 4.03
N LEU A 83 -17.78 3.18 3.57
CA LEU A 83 -16.59 3.61 2.81
C LEU A 83 -15.32 3.58 3.66
N ILE A 84 -15.37 4.08 4.90
CA ILE A 84 -14.23 4.10 5.81
C ILE A 84 -13.83 2.66 6.18
N MET A 85 -14.80 1.80 6.50
CA MET A 85 -14.55 0.37 6.79
C MET A 85 -13.91 -0.32 5.59
N TRP A 86 -14.42 -0.09 4.37
CA TRP A 86 -13.86 -0.67 3.16
C TRP A 86 -12.43 -0.18 2.90
N ALA A 87 -12.16 1.11 3.10
CA ALA A 87 -10.83 1.68 2.98
C ALA A 87 -9.85 1.06 3.97
N MET A 88 -10.25 0.93 5.25
CA MET A 88 -9.43 0.29 6.29
C MET A 88 -9.14 -1.17 5.98
N LEU A 89 -10.15 -1.96 5.63
CA LEU A 89 -9.98 -3.38 5.27
C LEU A 89 -9.04 -3.55 4.07
N SER A 90 -9.18 -2.68 3.06
CA SER A 90 -8.32 -2.70 1.88
C SER A 90 -6.86 -2.40 2.23
N LEU A 91 -6.60 -1.42 3.11
CA LEU A 91 -5.26 -1.09 3.59
C LEU A 91 -4.65 -2.19 4.46
N MET A 92 -5.43 -2.74 5.40
CA MET A 92 -4.97 -3.86 6.25
C MET A 92 -4.60 -5.08 5.41
N ASN A 93 -5.42 -5.43 4.41
CA ASN A 93 -5.12 -6.53 3.50
C ASN A 93 -3.87 -6.25 2.65
N ALA A 94 -3.64 -5.00 2.26
CA ALA A 94 -2.43 -4.61 1.54
C ALA A 94 -1.19 -4.81 2.41
N ILE A 95 -1.19 -4.29 3.64
CA ILE A 95 -0.07 -4.41 4.59
C ILE A 95 0.17 -5.87 4.97
N ARG A 96 -0.88 -6.65 5.22
CA ARG A 96 -0.74 -8.07 5.55
C ARG A 96 -0.05 -8.87 4.43
N ARG A 97 -0.39 -8.59 3.17
CA ARG A 97 0.26 -9.23 2.01
C ARG A 97 1.71 -8.80 1.87
N ASP A 98 2.01 -7.56 2.21
CA ASP A 98 3.35 -6.99 2.18
C ASP A 98 4.27 -7.74 3.15
N ILE A 99 3.86 -7.90 4.40
CA ILE A 99 4.60 -8.64 5.44
C ILE A 99 4.85 -10.10 5.04
N GLN A 100 3.91 -10.74 4.32
CA GLN A 100 4.05 -12.13 3.87
C GLN A 100 5.00 -12.28 2.66
N SER A 101 5.26 -11.21 1.93
CA SER A 101 6.09 -11.21 0.72
C SER A 101 7.55 -10.85 0.94
N GLU A 102 7.97 -10.56 2.16
CA GLU A 102 9.38 -10.28 2.52
C GLU A 102 10.33 -11.48 2.39
N GLY A 103 10.06 -12.39 1.45
CA GLY A 103 11.01 -13.40 0.98
C GLY A 103 12.11 -12.75 0.15
N GLY A 104 12.99 -11.96 0.80
CA GLY A 104 14.20 -11.45 0.17
C GLY A 104 15.09 -12.58 -0.33
N ILE A 105 16.09 -12.25 -1.16
CA ILE A 105 17.12 -13.18 -1.58
C ILE A 105 17.78 -13.75 -0.31
N THR A 106 17.49 -15.01 0.01
CA THR A 106 18.06 -15.69 1.16
C THR A 106 19.43 -16.24 0.81
N ALA A 107 20.35 -16.23 1.78
CA ALA A 107 21.69 -16.80 1.62
C ALA A 107 21.67 -18.27 1.12
N GLY A 108 20.58 -19.00 1.40
CA GLY A 108 20.37 -20.36 0.89
C GLY A 108 20.24 -20.46 -0.62
N GLN A 109 19.89 -19.40 -1.33
CA GLN A 109 19.87 -19.39 -2.79
C GLN A 109 21.27 -19.37 -3.40
N PHE A 110 22.30 -19.01 -2.63
CA PHE A 110 23.70 -18.99 -3.03
C PHE A 110 24.49 -20.19 -2.48
N SER A 111 23.87 -21.02 -1.65
CA SER A 111 24.49 -22.16 -0.96
C SER A 111 25.01 -23.32 -1.86
N PRO A 112 24.54 -23.54 -3.09
CA PRO A 112 25.01 -24.66 -3.90
C PRO A 112 26.30 -24.43 -4.70
N PHE A 113 26.92 -23.23 -4.56
CA PHE A 113 28.15 -22.95 -5.32
C PHE A 113 29.37 -23.50 -4.57
N ASP A 114 29.82 -24.66 -4.99
CA ASP A 114 31.12 -25.23 -4.56
C ASP A 114 32.23 -24.50 -5.33
N GLU A 115 33.17 -23.89 -4.59
CA GLU A 115 34.28 -23.11 -5.15
C GLU A 115 35.14 -23.92 -6.13
N ASN A 116 35.16 -25.25 -6.02
CA ASN A 116 35.93 -26.13 -6.88
C ASN A 116 35.24 -26.49 -8.20
N THR A 117 33.95 -26.26 -8.33
CA THR A 117 33.16 -26.77 -9.47
C THR A 117 32.71 -25.63 -10.41
N TYR A 118 32.58 -24.41 -9.93
CA TYR A 118 32.05 -23.28 -10.70
C TYR A 118 33.08 -22.21 -10.98
N SER A 119 33.08 -21.70 -12.22
CA SER A 119 33.94 -20.54 -12.54
C SER A 119 33.31 -19.24 -11.94
N ALA A 120 34.16 -18.26 -11.63
CA ALA A 120 33.68 -16.97 -11.13
C ALA A 120 32.64 -16.32 -12.06
N ALA A 121 32.77 -16.51 -13.38
CA ALA A 121 31.79 -16.01 -14.35
C ALA A 121 30.42 -16.68 -14.22
N ASP A 122 30.38 -17.97 -13.90
CA ASP A 122 29.13 -18.72 -13.72
C ASP A 122 28.42 -18.29 -12.43
N VAL A 123 29.18 -18.04 -11.36
CA VAL A 123 28.64 -17.50 -10.09
C VAL A 123 28.01 -16.12 -10.34
N TYR A 124 28.69 -15.21 -11.04
CA TYR A 124 28.12 -13.91 -11.37
C TYR A 124 26.86 -14.00 -12.23
N ARG A 125 26.83 -14.89 -13.22
CA ARG A 125 25.63 -15.11 -14.07
C ARG A 125 24.46 -15.65 -13.26
N ALA A 126 24.69 -16.67 -12.44
CA ALA A 126 23.64 -17.25 -11.60
C ALA A 126 23.12 -16.23 -10.57
N SER A 127 24.03 -15.48 -9.94
CA SER A 127 23.64 -14.41 -9.01
C SER A 127 22.84 -13.30 -9.71
N SER A 128 23.24 -12.87 -10.91
CA SER A 128 22.48 -11.88 -11.67
C SER A 128 21.08 -12.39 -12.03
N ALA A 129 20.93 -13.67 -12.42
CA ALA A 129 19.65 -14.26 -12.70
C ALA A 129 18.73 -14.30 -11.45
N ALA A 130 19.29 -14.63 -10.28
CA ALA A 130 18.55 -14.60 -9.01
C ALA A 130 18.08 -13.18 -8.66
N TYR A 131 18.94 -12.18 -8.85
CA TYR A 131 18.55 -10.77 -8.65
C TYR A 131 17.42 -10.34 -9.61
N TRP A 132 17.49 -10.70 -10.88
CA TRP A 132 16.43 -10.39 -11.84
C TRP A 132 15.09 -11.04 -11.48
N GLN A 133 15.10 -12.30 -11.03
CA GLN A 133 13.89 -12.97 -10.54
C GLN A 133 13.31 -12.23 -9.32
N ALA A 134 14.16 -11.82 -8.39
CA ALA A 134 13.73 -11.05 -7.23
C ALA A 134 13.19 -9.67 -7.61
N VAL A 135 13.78 -8.99 -8.59
CA VAL A 135 13.29 -7.71 -9.14
C VAL A 135 11.89 -7.90 -9.75
N ASP A 136 11.69 -8.93 -10.56
CA ASP A 136 10.39 -9.16 -11.20
C ASP A 136 9.30 -9.51 -10.17
N ALA A 137 9.61 -10.32 -9.18
CA ALA A 137 8.71 -10.62 -8.07
C ALA A 137 8.35 -9.34 -7.29
N SER A 138 9.34 -8.52 -6.92
CA SER A 138 9.14 -7.26 -6.22
C SER A 138 8.32 -6.27 -7.04
N ARG A 139 8.56 -6.15 -8.35
CA ARG A 139 7.77 -5.29 -9.26
C ARG A 139 6.30 -5.67 -9.28
N GLN A 140 5.97 -6.96 -9.31
CA GLN A 140 4.59 -7.43 -9.28
C GLN A 140 3.91 -7.06 -7.95
N HIS A 141 4.61 -7.22 -6.83
CA HIS A 141 4.11 -6.82 -5.51
C HIS A 141 3.90 -5.31 -5.41
N THR A 142 4.90 -4.52 -5.79
CA THR A 142 4.83 -3.05 -5.80
C THR A 142 3.69 -2.55 -6.69
N ALA A 143 3.50 -3.14 -7.87
CA ALA A 143 2.40 -2.78 -8.78
C ALA A 143 1.02 -3.11 -8.17
N THR A 144 0.91 -4.23 -7.46
CA THR A 144 -0.33 -4.63 -6.79
C THR A 144 -0.64 -3.69 -5.63
N LEU A 145 0.35 -3.39 -4.79
CA LEU A 145 0.24 -2.42 -3.69
C LEU A 145 -0.17 -1.03 -4.21
N ALA A 146 0.50 -0.54 -5.25
CA ALA A 146 0.18 0.74 -5.88
C ALA A 146 -1.25 0.80 -6.45
N ARG A 147 -1.80 -0.32 -6.93
CA ARG A 147 -3.18 -0.41 -7.41
C ARG A 147 -4.17 -0.31 -6.24
N ILE A 148 -3.91 -1.01 -5.14
CA ILE A 148 -4.72 -0.95 -3.93
C ILE A 148 -4.69 0.48 -3.36
N LEU A 149 -3.51 1.08 -3.23
CA LEU A 149 -3.36 2.44 -2.72
C LEU A 149 -4.14 3.46 -3.55
N ARG A 150 -4.11 3.36 -4.89
CA ARG A 150 -4.90 4.24 -5.78
C ARG A 150 -6.41 4.08 -5.60
N ARG A 151 -6.90 2.87 -5.35
CA ARG A 151 -8.32 2.64 -5.06
C ARG A 151 -8.71 3.24 -3.72
N THR A 152 -7.89 3.00 -2.70
CA THR A 152 -8.12 3.53 -1.35
C THR A 152 -8.06 5.06 -1.31
N ASP A 153 -7.16 5.69 -2.06
CA ASP A 153 -7.09 7.15 -2.20
C ASP A 153 -8.42 7.73 -2.73
N ARG A 154 -9.04 7.07 -3.72
CA ARG A 154 -10.36 7.48 -4.21
C ARG A 154 -11.45 7.35 -3.13
N LEU A 155 -11.45 6.25 -2.37
CA LEU A 155 -12.41 6.05 -1.28
C LEU A 155 -12.26 7.10 -0.18
N ILE A 156 -11.02 7.43 0.17
CA ILE A 156 -10.71 8.48 1.15
C ILE A 156 -11.21 9.85 0.67
N ARG A 157 -10.98 10.21 -0.60
CA ARG A 157 -11.48 11.47 -1.17
C ARG A 157 -13.01 11.53 -1.17
N LEU A 158 -13.68 10.45 -1.54
CA LEU A 158 -15.14 10.35 -1.46
C LEU A 158 -15.64 10.51 -0.03
N SER A 159 -14.95 9.89 0.94
CA SER A 159 -15.28 10.03 2.37
C SER A 159 -15.17 11.49 2.84
N PHE A 160 -14.17 12.24 2.34
CA PHE A 160 -14.05 13.68 2.65
C PHE A 160 -15.22 14.51 2.13
N ILE A 161 -15.62 14.26 0.88
CA ILE A 161 -16.76 14.96 0.27
C ILE A 161 -18.03 14.67 1.08
N LEU A 162 -18.28 13.40 1.41
CA LEU A 162 -19.45 13.02 2.20
C LEU A 162 -19.40 13.57 3.63
N LEU A 163 -18.20 13.66 4.23
CA LEU A 163 -18.01 14.27 5.54
C LEU A 163 -18.37 15.77 5.51
N GLY A 164 -17.97 16.46 4.45
CA GLY A 164 -18.37 17.87 4.22
C GLY A 164 -19.88 18.03 4.07
N ILE A 165 -20.52 17.14 3.30
CA ILE A 165 -21.98 17.13 3.16
C ILE A 165 -22.66 16.87 4.50
N LEU A 166 -22.16 15.91 5.29
CA LEU A 166 -22.70 15.63 6.63
C LEU A 166 -22.57 16.84 7.55
N ALA A 167 -21.44 17.54 7.53
CA ALA A 167 -21.24 18.75 8.33
C ALA A 167 -22.23 19.87 7.94
N ILE A 168 -22.50 20.05 6.64
CA ILE A 168 -23.52 21.02 6.16
C ILE A 168 -24.92 20.60 6.60
N LEU A 169 -25.28 19.32 6.48
CA LEU A 169 -26.57 18.82 6.94
C LEU A 169 -26.76 19.03 8.44
N LEU A 170 -25.73 18.79 9.24
CA LEU A 170 -25.76 19.07 10.68
C LEU A 170 -25.94 20.52 10.99
N PHE A 171 -25.31 21.44 10.23
CA PHE A 171 -25.49 22.86 10.37
C PHE A 171 -26.92 23.29 10.05
N LEU A 172 -27.60 22.63 9.11
CA LEU A 172 -29.01 22.89 8.76
C LEU A 172 -30.00 22.34 9.81
N LEU A 173 -29.55 21.41 10.66
CA LEU A 173 -30.39 20.82 11.73
C LEU A 173 -30.24 21.55 13.07
N THR A 174 -29.24 22.42 13.22
CA THR A 174 -29.02 23.26 14.42
C THR A 174 -29.58 24.61 14.24
#